data_b1100203e547861faaace7310579e818
#
_entry.id   b1100203e547861faaace7310579e818
#
_cell.length_a   1.000
_cell.length_b   1.000
_cell.length_c   1.000
_cell.angle_alpha   90.00
_cell.angle_beta   90.00
_cell.angle_gamma   90.00
#
_symmetry.space_group_name_H-M   'P 1'
#
loop_
_entity.id
_entity.type
_entity.pdbx_description
1 polymer ?
#
loop_
_entity_poly.entity_id
_entity_poly.type
_entity_poly.pdbx_seq_one_letter_code
_entity_poly.pdbx_strand_id
1 'polypeptide(L)'
;MKIGIVATHVPPALGYGGVAVTAGILTRAWASRGHRVTVVASDESIDHRLKPQEVEMGEGNEVRLYRSYGFRRWGFGLGAIPAIYRLCRESDAVYIHGIATWPCTLAGLFCAMLGKRFVVALHGGLMPEHVALIRARKPHKWLYYRLLTFPALRRAVAIHCTSATETAGARAVLGAGCPILQVPNGVEYRHLEAAPAPAGPGLKLCFLGHVQQEKGINGFLRAWLKVRRPEDRLVVAGRSVDAGYFREFQELLEQSGGSVEYRGYLPKAEVNRLLADSHFLVLPSGLEECGGMRENFGNVVAEAMALGRPVLVARGLAWDGVEAAQTGFAFERSEESACTALRRAQQLTPEQWSELSRKARGYVERQLDPVRLGEKVWKVLTAASDFTGKPLREACSHD
;
A
#
# COMPACT_ATOMS: atom_id res chain seq x y z
N MET A 1 17.92 -2.71 20.28
CA MET A 1 18.65 -2.27 19.08
C MET A 1 18.12 -0.93 18.58
N LYS A 2 18.96 -0.15 17.91
CA LYS A 2 18.57 1.10 17.25
C LYS A 2 18.28 0.84 15.78
N ILE A 3 17.06 1.13 15.33
CA ILE A 3 16.65 0.96 13.93
C ILE A 3 16.52 2.33 13.28
N GLY A 4 17.13 2.49 12.12
CA GLY A 4 16.88 3.63 11.25
C GLY A 4 15.80 3.32 10.23
N ILE A 5 14.82 4.20 10.06
CA ILE A 5 13.87 4.15 8.94
C ILE A 5 14.07 5.39 8.08
N VAL A 6 14.23 5.20 6.78
CA VAL A 6 14.27 6.30 5.82
C VAL A 6 13.07 6.16 4.89
N ALA A 7 12.21 7.17 4.88
CA ALA A 7 11.04 7.26 4.02
C ALA A 7 11.00 8.61 3.29
N THR A 8 10.33 8.69 2.15
CA THR A 8 10.14 9.98 1.48
C THR A 8 9.06 10.78 2.17
N HIS A 9 7.93 10.15 2.47
CA HIS A 9 6.78 10.74 3.15
C HIS A 9 6.36 9.86 4.32
N VAL A 10 5.80 10.48 5.34
CA VAL A 10 5.36 9.83 6.58
C VAL A 10 3.98 10.36 6.99
N PRO A 11 3.20 9.64 7.82
CA PRO A 11 1.93 10.16 8.31
C PRO A 11 2.15 11.49 9.08
N PRO A 12 1.24 12.46 8.94
CA PRO A 12 -0.05 12.43 8.27
C PRO A 12 -0.05 12.83 6.77
N ALA A 13 1.05 12.72 6.04
CA ALA A 13 1.14 13.07 4.61
C ALA A 13 0.36 12.06 3.71
N LEU A 14 -0.92 11.81 4.01
CA LEU A 14 -1.76 10.80 3.37
C LEU A 14 -2.01 11.05 1.87
N GLY A 15 -1.88 12.27 1.42
CA GLY A 15 -2.04 12.64 0.01
C GLY A 15 -1.00 12.03 -0.93
N TYR A 16 0.08 11.45 -0.39
CA TYR A 16 1.08 10.70 -1.16
C TYR A 16 0.81 9.19 -1.20
N GLY A 17 -0.35 8.75 -0.70
CA GLY A 17 -0.81 7.37 -0.76
C GLY A 17 -0.45 6.49 0.43
N GLY A 18 -0.84 5.23 0.35
CA GLY A 18 -0.73 4.27 1.45
C GLY A 18 0.71 3.93 1.88
N VAL A 19 1.73 4.27 1.08
CA VAL A 19 3.14 4.03 1.43
C VAL A 19 3.53 4.82 2.68
N ALA A 20 3.08 6.07 2.82
CA ALA A 20 3.35 6.86 4.03
C ALA A 20 2.74 6.21 5.29
N VAL A 21 1.52 5.67 5.18
CA VAL A 21 0.82 4.99 6.29
C VAL A 21 1.60 3.77 6.77
N THR A 22 2.07 2.93 5.84
CA THR A 22 2.76 1.68 6.18
C THR A 22 4.10 1.92 6.87
N ALA A 23 4.78 3.04 6.61
CA ALA A 23 5.98 3.44 7.37
C ALA A 23 5.66 3.64 8.86
N GLY A 24 4.55 4.33 9.16
CA GLY A 24 4.09 4.54 10.55
C GLY A 24 3.71 3.24 11.23
N ILE A 25 2.96 2.38 10.56
CA ILE A 25 2.53 1.06 11.08
C ILE A 25 3.75 0.23 11.48
N LEU A 26 4.75 0.11 10.60
CA LEU A 26 5.96 -0.65 10.87
C LEU A 26 6.78 -0.06 12.02
N THR A 27 6.88 1.27 12.08
CA THR A 27 7.57 1.99 13.16
C THR A 27 6.93 1.67 14.51
N ARG A 28 5.61 1.79 14.63
CA ARG A 28 4.88 1.47 15.87
C ARG A 28 4.97 -0.01 16.24
N ALA A 29 4.93 -0.91 15.25
CA ALA A 29 5.09 -2.34 15.46
C ALA A 29 6.46 -2.69 16.07
N TRP A 30 7.54 -2.07 15.63
CA TRP A 30 8.86 -2.28 16.20
C TRP A 30 9.03 -1.62 17.58
N ALA A 31 8.48 -0.41 17.75
CA ALA A 31 8.49 0.27 19.05
C ALA A 31 7.75 -0.53 20.13
N SER A 32 6.60 -1.14 19.81
CA SER A 32 5.85 -1.99 20.75
C SER A 32 6.62 -3.24 21.19
N ARG A 33 7.71 -3.60 20.50
CA ARG A 33 8.63 -4.67 20.87
C ARG A 33 9.87 -4.16 21.60
N GLY A 34 9.89 -2.90 22.02
CA GLY A 34 10.99 -2.29 22.77
C GLY A 34 12.20 -1.89 21.92
N HIS A 35 12.04 -1.81 20.58
CA HIS A 35 13.09 -1.30 19.71
C HIS A 35 13.06 0.22 19.68
N ARG A 36 14.24 0.86 19.68
CA ARG A 36 14.37 2.30 19.50
C ARG A 36 14.41 2.62 18.03
N VAL A 37 13.39 3.32 17.53
CA VAL A 37 13.28 3.66 16.11
C VAL A 37 13.54 5.13 15.89
N THR A 38 14.43 5.46 14.94
CA THR A 38 14.64 6.82 14.44
C THR A 38 14.17 6.88 12.99
N VAL A 39 13.30 7.82 12.67
CA VAL A 39 12.76 8.01 11.32
C VAL A 39 13.31 9.30 10.72
N VAL A 40 13.82 9.23 9.48
CA VAL A 40 14.17 10.42 8.69
C VAL A 40 13.26 10.46 7.47
N ALA A 41 12.60 11.59 7.27
CA ALA A 41 11.71 11.84 6.14
C ALA A 41 11.73 13.31 5.70
N SER A 42 11.12 13.60 4.54
CA SER A 42 10.88 14.98 4.13
C SER A 42 9.76 15.62 4.98
N ASP A 43 9.81 16.93 5.13
CA ASP A 43 8.76 17.72 5.77
C ASP A 43 7.52 17.92 4.86
N GLU A 44 7.40 17.16 3.80
CA GLU A 44 6.45 17.38 2.73
C GLU A 44 5.08 16.77 3.03
N SER A 45 4.05 17.61 2.96
CA SER A 45 2.65 17.22 2.89
C SER A 45 1.97 18.00 1.76
N ILE A 46 0.80 17.56 1.29
CA ILE A 46 0.10 18.27 0.20
C ILE A 46 -0.36 19.64 0.65
N ASP A 47 -0.88 19.74 1.86
CA ASP A 47 -1.60 20.92 2.32
C ASP A 47 -0.69 21.91 3.07
N HIS A 48 0.34 21.40 3.79
CA HIS A 48 1.28 22.22 4.55
C HIS A 48 2.61 21.47 4.74
N ARG A 49 3.59 22.10 5.38
CA ARG A 49 4.83 21.44 5.79
C ARG A 49 4.67 20.83 7.17
N LEU A 50 5.07 19.57 7.29
CA LEU A 50 5.00 18.83 8.55
C LEU A 50 5.99 19.36 9.57
N LYS A 51 5.57 19.42 10.82
CA LYS A 51 6.44 19.56 12.01
C LYS A 51 6.64 18.19 12.66
N PRO A 52 7.78 17.94 13.32
CA PRO A 52 8.04 16.65 13.96
C PRO A 52 6.95 16.19 14.93
N GLN A 53 6.28 17.12 15.61
CA GLN A 53 5.20 16.84 16.56
C GLN A 53 3.90 16.36 15.90
N GLU A 54 3.73 16.63 14.60
CA GLU A 54 2.56 16.23 13.83
C GLU A 54 2.70 14.81 13.25
N VAL A 55 3.90 14.22 13.36
CA VAL A 55 4.20 12.92 12.73
C VAL A 55 3.83 11.76 13.64
N GLU A 56 2.87 10.96 13.21
CA GLU A 56 2.27 9.87 13.98
C GLU A 56 3.10 8.57 13.89
N MET A 57 4.26 8.53 14.53
CA MET A 57 5.15 7.36 14.53
C MET A 57 5.12 6.53 15.83
N GLY A 58 4.25 6.92 16.79
CA GLY A 58 4.18 6.28 18.11
C GLY A 58 5.14 6.92 19.12
N GLU A 59 4.82 6.75 20.40
CA GLU A 59 5.59 7.31 21.52
C GLU A 59 7.00 6.69 21.60
N GLY A 60 7.97 7.51 22.03
CA GLY A 60 9.36 7.09 22.22
C GLY A 60 10.19 6.95 20.93
N ASN A 61 9.61 7.17 19.77
CA ASN A 61 10.32 7.18 18.51
C ASN A 61 10.84 8.59 18.18
N GLU A 62 12.04 8.65 17.60
CA GLU A 62 12.63 9.90 17.16
C GLU A 62 12.28 10.17 15.70
N VAL A 63 11.78 11.37 15.41
CA VAL A 63 11.47 11.81 14.05
C VAL A 63 12.36 13.01 13.69
N ARG A 64 13.07 12.89 12.58
CA ARG A 64 13.91 13.94 12.01
C ARG A 64 13.39 14.30 10.63
N LEU A 65 12.75 15.45 10.51
CA LEU A 65 12.30 15.97 9.22
C LEU A 65 13.37 16.88 8.62
N TYR A 66 13.59 16.74 7.31
CA TYR A 66 14.40 17.68 6.56
C TYR A 66 13.53 18.46 5.58
N ARG A 67 13.93 19.71 5.30
CA ARG A 67 13.22 20.56 4.35
C ARG A 67 13.40 20.06 2.93
N SER A 68 12.29 19.74 2.25
CA SER A 68 12.26 19.44 0.84
C SER A 68 11.92 20.68 0.00
N TYR A 69 12.41 20.72 -1.24
CA TYR A 69 12.12 21.78 -2.21
C TYR A 69 12.24 21.28 -3.65
N GLY A 70 11.58 21.95 -4.58
CA GLY A 70 11.57 21.57 -5.99
C GLY A 70 10.71 20.35 -6.24
N PHE A 71 11.32 19.22 -6.48
CA PHE A 71 10.63 17.96 -6.83
C PHE A 71 10.00 17.29 -5.59
N ARG A 72 8.87 17.80 -5.13
CA ARG A 72 8.20 17.42 -3.87
C ARG A 72 7.99 15.91 -3.73
N ARG A 73 7.45 15.24 -4.77
CA ARG A 73 7.24 13.78 -4.76
C ARG A 73 8.53 12.97 -4.69
N TRP A 74 9.64 13.53 -5.13
CA TRP A 74 10.96 12.91 -5.07
C TRP A 74 11.65 13.16 -3.73
N GLY A 75 11.15 14.11 -2.94
CA GLY A 75 11.67 14.44 -1.61
C GLY A 75 13.06 15.06 -1.66
N PHE A 76 13.36 15.88 -2.68
CA PHE A 76 14.67 16.51 -2.80
C PHE A 76 14.89 17.56 -1.71
N GLY A 77 16.04 17.50 -1.06
CA GLY A 77 16.49 18.49 -0.08
C GLY A 77 17.92 18.21 0.38
N LEU A 78 18.76 19.25 0.46
CA LEU A 78 20.16 19.10 0.87
C LEU A 78 20.29 18.68 2.34
N GLY A 79 19.34 19.08 3.19
CA GLY A 79 19.27 18.67 4.60
C GLY A 79 19.12 17.16 4.80
N ALA A 80 18.65 16.43 3.77
CA ALA A 80 18.60 14.96 3.78
C ALA A 80 19.99 14.33 3.92
N ILE A 81 21.03 14.95 3.35
CA ILE A 81 22.39 14.39 3.32
C ILE A 81 22.92 14.18 4.76
N PRO A 82 23.08 15.21 5.60
CA PRO A 82 23.57 15.02 6.96
C PRO A 82 22.60 14.23 7.85
N ALA A 83 21.28 14.40 7.67
CA ALA A 83 20.27 13.70 8.46
C ALA A 83 20.30 12.19 8.26
N ILE A 84 20.36 11.73 6.99
CA ILE A 84 20.40 10.30 6.64
C ILE A 84 21.77 9.70 6.95
N TYR A 85 22.86 10.42 6.67
CA TYR A 85 24.21 9.96 7.05
C TYR A 85 24.29 9.69 8.56
N ARG A 86 23.83 10.64 9.37
CA ARG A 86 23.79 10.52 10.83
C ARG A 86 22.92 9.33 11.27
N LEU A 87 21.71 9.18 10.69
CA LEU A 87 20.85 8.04 10.97
C LEU A 87 21.56 6.71 10.65
N CYS A 88 22.15 6.56 9.46
CA CYS A 88 22.85 5.33 9.07
C CYS A 88 24.03 5.03 10.02
N ARG A 89 24.77 6.05 10.46
CA ARG A 89 25.87 5.88 11.40
C ARG A 89 25.42 5.44 12.78
N GLU A 90 24.35 6.04 13.31
CA GLU A 90 23.82 5.80 14.65
C GLU A 90 22.97 4.53 14.80
N SER A 91 22.48 3.97 13.69
CA SER A 91 21.63 2.79 13.67
C SER A 91 22.43 1.49 13.59
N ASP A 92 21.92 0.44 14.24
CA ASP A 92 22.46 -0.91 14.11
C ASP A 92 22.07 -1.53 12.75
N ALA A 93 20.85 -1.22 12.26
CA ALA A 93 20.34 -1.61 10.97
C ALA A 93 19.37 -0.56 10.42
N VAL A 94 19.17 -0.54 9.08
CA VAL A 94 18.37 0.48 8.39
C VAL A 94 17.29 -0.18 7.53
N TYR A 95 16.07 0.34 7.63
CA TYR A 95 14.97 -0.01 6.74
C TYR A 95 14.68 1.16 5.80
N ILE A 96 14.83 0.94 4.51
CA ILE A 96 14.60 1.94 3.46
C ILE A 96 13.20 1.72 2.89
N HIS A 97 12.32 2.70 3.12
CA HIS A 97 10.89 2.59 2.81
C HIS A 97 10.57 3.26 1.46
N GLY A 98 10.85 2.56 0.39
CA GLY A 98 10.68 2.99 -1.00
C GLY A 98 11.97 2.93 -1.80
N ILE A 99 11.87 3.20 -3.10
CA ILE A 99 13.01 3.24 -4.04
C ILE A 99 12.94 4.47 -4.94
N ALA A 100 14.09 4.78 -5.57
CA ALA A 100 14.21 5.79 -6.61
C ALA A 100 13.70 7.20 -6.21
N THR A 101 13.71 7.49 -4.92
CA THR A 101 13.52 8.83 -4.36
C THR A 101 14.83 9.33 -3.78
N TRP A 102 14.94 10.63 -3.56
CA TRP A 102 16.18 11.23 -3.05
C TRP A 102 16.63 10.62 -1.72
N PRO A 103 15.78 10.59 -0.66
CA PRO A 103 16.21 10.05 0.63
C PRO A 103 16.52 8.55 0.57
N CYS A 104 15.71 7.76 -0.15
CA CYS A 104 15.94 6.33 -0.26
C CYS A 104 17.26 6.00 -0.99
N THR A 105 17.61 6.78 -2.00
CA THR A 105 18.90 6.64 -2.71
C THR A 105 20.07 6.99 -1.83
N LEU A 106 20.00 8.11 -1.10
CA LEU A 106 21.05 8.48 -0.15
C LEU A 106 21.22 7.41 0.93
N ALA A 107 20.12 6.89 1.48
CA ALA A 107 20.17 5.83 2.49
C ALA A 107 20.88 4.57 1.97
N GLY A 108 20.54 4.12 0.76
CA GLY A 108 21.21 2.97 0.13
C GLY A 108 22.71 3.19 -0.08
N LEU A 109 23.10 4.38 -0.53
CA LEU A 109 24.49 4.75 -0.72
C LEU A 109 25.25 4.82 0.62
N PHE A 110 24.69 5.50 1.63
CA PHE A 110 25.36 5.63 2.94
C PHE A 110 25.42 4.29 3.69
N CYS A 111 24.37 3.46 3.63
CA CYS A 111 24.43 2.12 4.18
C CYS A 111 25.54 1.29 3.52
N ALA A 112 25.67 1.37 2.18
CA ALA A 112 26.72 0.68 1.45
C ALA A 112 28.13 1.18 1.82
N MET A 113 28.31 2.50 1.97
CA MET A 113 29.60 3.11 2.36
C MET A 113 29.98 2.76 3.81
N LEU A 114 29.02 2.72 4.73
CA LEU A 114 29.26 2.47 6.15
C LEU A 114 29.22 0.98 6.51
N GLY A 115 29.04 0.07 5.54
CA GLY A 115 28.89 -1.37 5.79
C GLY A 115 27.66 -1.72 6.64
N LYS A 116 26.60 -0.90 6.61
CA LYS A 116 25.39 -1.13 7.40
C LYS A 116 24.47 -2.13 6.74
N ARG A 117 23.89 -2.99 7.56
CA ARG A 117 22.82 -3.89 7.11
C ARG A 117 21.56 -3.09 6.81
N PHE A 118 20.91 -3.36 5.69
CA PHE A 118 19.67 -2.69 5.34
C PHE A 118 18.75 -3.56 4.49
N VAL A 119 17.46 -3.34 4.66
CA VAL A 119 16.37 -3.89 3.85
C VAL A 119 15.74 -2.75 3.07
N VAL A 120 15.33 -3.01 1.83
CA VAL A 120 14.65 -2.02 0.98
C VAL A 120 13.26 -2.52 0.61
N ALA A 121 12.22 -1.78 0.96
CA ALA A 121 10.85 -2.02 0.51
C ALA A 121 10.58 -1.34 -0.83
N LEU A 122 10.04 -2.07 -1.79
CA LEU A 122 9.85 -1.56 -3.15
C LEU A 122 8.58 -0.73 -3.35
N HIS A 123 7.50 -1.09 -2.66
CA HIS A 123 6.18 -0.44 -2.75
C HIS A 123 5.70 -0.20 -4.20
N GLY A 124 5.78 -1.23 -5.04
CA GLY A 124 5.38 -1.18 -6.45
C GLY A 124 6.43 -0.65 -7.42
N GLY A 125 7.57 -0.18 -6.91
CA GLY A 125 8.59 0.48 -7.75
C GLY A 125 9.25 -0.41 -8.81
N LEU A 126 9.18 -1.74 -8.67
CA LEU A 126 9.67 -2.71 -9.66
C LEU A 126 8.56 -3.62 -10.20
N MET A 127 7.31 -3.22 -10.13
CA MET A 127 6.25 -3.94 -10.84
C MET A 127 6.52 -3.95 -12.35
N PRO A 128 6.23 -5.07 -13.05
CA PRO A 128 6.61 -5.24 -14.45
C PRO A 128 6.13 -4.10 -15.34
N GLU A 129 4.89 -3.70 -15.19
CA GLU A 129 4.26 -2.65 -15.98
C GLU A 129 4.89 -1.27 -15.69
N HIS A 130 5.22 -1.00 -14.43
CA HIS A 130 5.88 0.25 -14.05
C HIS A 130 7.29 0.33 -14.64
N VAL A 131 8.04 -0.77 -14.61
CA VAL A 131 9.38 -0.85 -15.22
C VAL A 131 9.29 -0.67 -16.73
N ALA A 132 8.33 -1.33 -17.40
CA ALA A 132 8.13 -1.19 -18.83
C ALA A 132 7.81 0.28 -19.22
N LEU A 133 6.94 0.93 -18.48
CA LEU A 133 6.59 2.35 -18.67
C LEU A 133 7.80 3.28 -18.50
N ILE A 134 8.62 3.05 -17.46
CA ILE A 134 9.83 3.85 -17.22
C ILE A 134 10.82 3.67 -18.38
N ARG A 135 11.05 2.43 -18.81
CA ARG A 135 11.98 2.12 -19.93
C ARG A 135 11.52 2.80 -21.23
N ALA A 136 10.22 2.75 -21.53
CA ALA A 136 9.68 3.27 -22.77
C ALA A 136 9.55 4.81 -22.79
N ARG A 137 9.15 5.42 -21.66
CA ARG A 137 8.74 6.84 -21.65
C ARG A 137 9.62 7.74 -20.79
N LYS A 138 10.51 7.22 -19.94
CA LYS A 138 11.31 8.00 -18.98
C LYS A 138 12.76 7.52 -18.92
N PRO A 139 13.56 7.65 -20.02
CA PRO A 139 14.91 7.10 -20.10
C PRO A 139 15.87 7.67 -19.05
N HIS A 140 15.72 8.95 -18.66
CA HIS A 140 16.48 9.56 -17.56
C HIS A 140 16.21 8.88 -16.22
N LYS A 141 14.94 8.52 -15.94
CA LYS A 141 14.58 7.77 -14.73
C LYS A 141 15.14 6.35 -14.79
N TRP A 142 15.13 5.71 -15.96
CA TRP A 142 15.74 4.39 -16.15
C TRP A 142 17.25 4.41 -15.92
N LEU A 143 17.94 5.45 -16.41
CA LEU A 143 19.37 5.65 -16.14
C LEU A 143 19.64 5.81 -14.64
N TYR A 144 18.80 6.59 -13.94
CA TYR A 144 18.87 6.73 -12.47
C TYR A 144 18.73 5.37 -11.77
N TYR A 145 17.78 4.54 -12.20
CA TYR A 145 17.62 3.18 -11.65
C TYR A 145 18.89 2.35 -11.85
N ARG A 146 19.45 2.36 -13.06
CA ARG A 146 20.66 1.58 -13.39
C ARG A 146 21.89 2.01 -12.61
N LEU A 147 22.11 3.30 -12.47
CA LEU A 147 23.34 3.84 -11.89
C LEU A 147 23.32 3.92 -10.37
N LEU A 148 22.15 4.18 -9.78
CA LEU A 148 22.04 4.47 -8.34
C LEU A 148 21.15 3.45 -7.59
N THR A 149 19.97 3.15 -8.12
CA THR A 149 19.02 2.30 -7.40
C THR A 149 19.46 0.83 -7.41
N PHE A 150 19.74 0.23 -8.56
CA PHE A 150 20.09 -1.19 -8.63
C PHE A 150 21.40 -1.56 -7.93
N PRO A 151 22.48 -0.78 -8.00
CA PRO A 151 23.67 -1.06 -7.20
C PRO A 151 23.43 -1.05 -5.70
N ALA A 152 22.56 -0.15 -5.20
CA ALA A 152 22.15 -0.14 -3.79
C ALA A 152 21.30 -1.38 -3.45
N LEU A 153 20.29 -1.71 -4.26
CA LEU A 153 19.43 -2.89 -4.05
C LEU A 153 20.22 -4.20 -3.98
N ARG A 154 21.26 -4.37 -4.81
CA ARG A 154 22.11 -5.57 -4.80
C ARG A 154 22.94 -5.72 -3.53
N ARG A 155 23.11 -4.67 -2.75
CA ARG A 155 23.83 -4.67 -1.46
C ARG A 155 22.89 -4.79 -0.26
N ALA A 156 21.58 -4.72 -0.47
CA ALA A 156 20.59 -4.93 0.59
C ALA A 156 20.65 -6.40 1.07
N VAL A 157 20.43 -6.61 2.36
CA VAL A 157 20.33 -7.98 2.91
C VAL A 157 19.07 -8.67 2.47
N ALA A 158 18.02 -7.90 2.16
CA ALA A 158 16.81 -8.37 1.48
C ALA A 158 16.07 -7.22 0.79
N ILE A 159 15.31 -7.59 -0.23
CA ILE A 159 14.34 -6.72 -0.91
C ILE A 159 12.96 -7.12 -0.40
N HIS A 160 12.30 -6.20 0.30
CA HIS A 160 10.96 -6.42 0.83
C HIS A 160 9.92 -6.13 -0.26
N CYS A 161 9.18 -7.17 -0.64
CA CYS A 161 8.05 -7.12 -1.56
C CYS A 161 6.76 -7.41 -0.79
N THR A 162 5.69 -6.69 -1.10
CA THR A 162 4.40 -6.80 -0.40
C THR A 162 3.45 -7.78 -1.06
N SER A 163 3.73 -8.19 -2.30
CA SER A 163 2.90 -9.10 -3.09
C SER A 163 3.71 -10.05 -3.95
N ALA A 164 3.08 -11.12 -4.43
CA ALA A 164 3.70 -12.07 -5.36
C ALA A 164 4.02 -11.40 -6.71
N THR A 165 3.16 -10.51 -7.19
CA THR A 165 3.38 -9.75 -8.43
C THR A 165 4.60 -8.84 -8.31
N GLU A 166 4.76 -8.14 -7.18
CA GLU A 166 5.94 -7.32 -6.92
C GLU A 166 7.21 -8.18 -6.82
N THR A 167 7.12 -9.35 -6.20
CA THR A 167 8.21 -10.34 -6.12
C THR A 167 8.64 -10.79 -7.51
N ALA A 168 7.69 -11.13 -8.39
CA ALA A 168 7.97 -11.52 -9.76
C ALA A 168 8.66 -10.38 -10.55
N GLY A 169 8.15 -9.14 -10.40
CA GLY A 169 8.75 -7.95 -11.01
C GLY A 169 10.17 -7.68 -10.53
N ALA A 170 10.41 -7.78 -9.23
CA ALA A 170 11.74 -7.63 -8.66
C ALA A 170 12.73 -8.68 -9.20
N ARG A 171 12.32 -9.95 -9.26
CA ARG A 171 13.16 -11.03 -9.84
C ARG A 171 13.45 -10.82 -11.31
N ALA A 172 12.49 -10.37 -12.09
CA ALA A 172 12.68 -10.09 -13.52
C ALA A 172 13.71 -8.98 -13.78
N VAL A 173 13.83 -8.00 -12.88
CA VAL A 173 14.72 -6.86 -13.02
C VAL A 173 16.10 -7.09 -12.36
N LEU A 174 16.11 -7.69 -11.17
CA LEU A 174 17.31 -7.83 -10.34
C LEU A 174 18.00 -9.20 -10.49
N GLY A 175 17.31 -10.17 -11.08
CA GLY A 175 17.78 -11.54 -11.24
C GLY A 175 17.30 -12.50 -10.14
N ALA A 176 17.30 -13.80 -10.44
CA ALA A 176 16.80 -14.84 -9.55
C ALA A 176 17.58 -14.98 -8.22
N GLY A 177 18.86 -14.57 -8.21
CA GLY A 177 19.71 -14.61 -7.01
C GLY A 177 19.49 -13.45 -6.02
N CYS A 178 18.59 -12.52 -6.31
CA CYS A 178 18.31 -11.40 -5.41
C CYS A 178 17.57 -11.92 -4.15
N PRO A 179 18.04 -11.58 -2.95
CA PRO A 179 17.38 -11.99 -1.71
C PRO A 179 16.07 -11.23 -1.55
N ILE A 180 14.94 -11.91 -1.78
CA ILE A 180 13.61 -11.31 -1.64
C ILE A 180 12.93 -11.84 -0.38
N LEU A 181 12.38 -10.90 0.37
CA LEU A 181 11.50 -11.13 1.51
C LEU A 181 10.08 -10.70 1.11
N GLN A 182 9.19 -11.67 0.92
CA GLN A 182 7.78 -11.38 0.65
C GLN A 182 7.01 -11.32 1.97
N VAL A 183 6.60 -10.11 2.37
CA VAL A 183 5.78 -9.86 3.56
C VAL A 183 4.72 -8.81 3.20
N PRO A 184 3.43 -9.09 3.37
CA PRO A 184 2.37 -8.12 3.08
C PRO A 184 2.45 -6.92 4.03
N ASN A 185 1.80 -5.82 3.68
CA ASN A 185 1.63 -4.70 4.59
C ASN A 185 0.74 -5.11 5.76
N GLY A 186 1.14 -4.76 6.98
CA GLY A 186 0.29 -4.88 8.16
C GLY A 186 -0.79 -3.79 8.18
N VAL A 187 -1.85 -4.05 8.92
CA VAL A 187 -2.90 -3.08 9.20
C VAL A 187 -3.17 -3.01 10.70
N GLU A 188 -3.33 -1.81 11.22
CA GLU A 188 -3.71 -1.60 12.62
C GLU A 188 -5.22 -1.86 12.77
N TYR A 189 -5.55 -2.90 13.50
CA TYR A 189 -6.93 -3.36 13.67
C TYR A 189 -7.40 -3.43 15.13
N ARG A 190 -6.46 -3.45 16.10
CA ARG A 190 -6.78 -3.75 17.50
C ARG A 190 -7.66 -2.71 18.18
N HIS A 191 -7.61 -1.46 17.70
CA HIS A 191 -8.45 -0.37 18.16
C HIS A 191 -9.77 -0.23 17.38
N LEU A 192 -9.99 -1.10 16.38
CA LEU A 192 -11.18 -1.12 15.55
C LEU A 192 -12.04 -2.32 15.95
N GLU A 193 -13.31 -2.09 16.21
CA GLU A 193 -14.29 -3.16 16.35
C GLU A 193 -14.85 -3.55 14.98
N ALA A 194 -15.19 -4.83 14.81
CA ALA A 194 -15.92 -5.25 13.64
C ALA A 194 -17.31 -4.57 13.65
N ALA A 195 -17.58 -3.79 12.63
CA ALA A 195 -18.85 -3.07 12.56
C ALA A 195 -20.01 -4.03 12.22
N PRO A 196 -21.23 -3.81 12.74
CA PRO A 196 -22.39 -4.63 12.42
C PRO A 196 -22.75 -4.53 10.94
N ALA A 197 -23.63 -5.41 10.47
CA ALA A 197 -24.16 -5.31 9.12
C ALA A 197 -24.81 -3.93 8.90
N PRO A 198 -24.61 -3.30 7.73
CA PRO A 198 -25.24 -2.02 7.44
C PRO A 198 -26.76 -2.13 7.45
N ALA A 199 -27.43 -1.22 8.15
CA ALA A 199 -28.89 -1.22 8.27
C ALA A 199 -29.59 -0.78 6.98
N GLY A 200 -30.83 -1.23 6.78
CA GLY A 200 -31.72 -0.85 5.67
C GLY A 200 -31.56 -1.73 4.44
N PRO A 201 -32.45 -1.53 3.45
CA PRO A 201 -32.49 -2.36 2.26
C PRO A 201 -31.34 -2.07 1.31
N GLY A 202 -31.07 -3.04 0.41
CA GLY A 202 -30.13 -2.92 -0.70
C GLY A 202 -28.68 -3.15 -0.33
N LEU A 203 -27.89 -3.33 -1.37
CA LEU A 203 -26.44 -3.51 -1.28
C LEU A 203 -25.75 -2.15 -1.16
N LYS A 204 -24.96 -1.96 -0.12
CA LYS A 204 -24.17 -0.76 0.10
C LYS A 204 -22.70 -1.05 -0.18
N LEU A 205 -22.13 -0.37 -1.14
CA LEU A 205 -20.74 -0.49 -1.52
C LEU A 205 -19.98 0.81 -1.28
N CYS A 206 -18.68 0.71 -1.05
CA CYS A 206 -17.80 1.86 -1.11
C CYS A 206 -16.56 1.59 -1.96
N PHE A 207 -16.07 2.63 -2.61
CA PHE A 207 -14.78 2.70 -3.26
C PHE A 207 -13.93 3.78 -2.57
N LEU A 208 -12.69 3.42 -2.25
CA LEU A 208 -11.72 4.32 -1.62
C LEU A 208 -10.45 4.38 -2.45
N GLY A 209 -10.18 5.51 -3.08
CA GLY A 209 -9.00 5.70 -3.91
C GLY A 209 -9.13 6.89 -4.86
N HIS A 210 -8.04 7.26 -5.51
CA HIS A 210 -8.09 8.32 -6.51
C HIS A 210 -9.03 7.93 -7.66
N VAL A 211 -9.83 8.87 -8.14
CA VAL A 211 -10.60 8.71 -9.37
C VAL A 211 -9.65 8.89 -10.54
N GLN A 212 -9.13 7.79 -11.03
CA GLN A 212 -8.13 7.69 -12.10
C GLN A 212 -8.17 6.31 -12.75
N GLN A 213 -7.68 6.22 -13.98
CA GLN A 213 -7.81 5.04 -14.84
C GLN A 213 -7.23 3.77 -14.20
N GLU A 214 -6.09 3.85 -13.52
CA GLU A 214 -5.45 2.71 -12.87
C GLU A 214 -6.32 2.07 -11.78
N LYS A 215 -7.25 2.85 -11.20
CA LYS A 215 -8.18 2.37 -10.18
C LYS A 215 -9.45 1.76 -10.76
N GLY A 216 -9.74 1.97 -12.05
CA GLY A 216 -10.79 1.27 -12.79
C GLY A 216 -12.23 1.57 -12.34
N ILE A 217 -12.47 2.72 -11.69
CA ILE A 217 -13.78 3.01 -11.11
C ILE A 217 -14.84 3.26 -12.20
N ASN A 218 -14.49 3.87 -13.35
CA ASN A 218 -15.45 4.10 -14.44
C ASN A 218 -15.93 2.77 -15.02
N GLY A 219 -15.02 1.80 -15.25
CA GLY A 219 -15.39 0.45 -15.70
C GLY A 219 -16.30 -0.26 -14.69
N PHE A 220 -16.05 -0.08 -13.41
CA PHE A 220 -16.93 -0.63 -12.36
C PHE A 220 -18.29 0.07 -12.33
N LEU A 221 -18.35 1.39 -12.55
CA LEU A 221 -19.62 2.13 -12.64
C LEU A 221 -20.45 1.65 -13.84
N ARG A 222 -19.84 1.38 -14.99
CA ARG A 222 -20.56 0.79 -16.14
C ARG A 222 -21.19 -0.55 -15.80
N ALA A 223 -20.47 -1.42 -15.06
CA ALA A 223 -21.03 -2.68 -14.56
C ALA A 223 -22.12 -2.45 -13.52
N TRP A 224 -21.93 -1.51 -12.60
CA TRP A 224 -22.92 -1.13 -11.58
C TRP A 224 -24.26 -0.70 -12.20
N LEU A 225 -24.21 0.19 -13.18
CA LEU A 225 -25.42 0.71 -13.87
C LEU A 225 -26.25 -0.40 -14.56
N LYS A 226 -25.59 -1.50 -14.98
CA LYS A 226 -26.28 -2.64 -15.62
C LYS A 226 -27.03 -3.55 -14.66
N VAL A 227 -26.64 -3.59 -13.37
CA VAL A 227 -27.14 -4.61 -12.42
C VAL A 227 -27.67 -4.06 -11.11
N ARG A 228 -27.47 -2.77 -10.82
CA ARG A 228 -27.96 -2.14 -9.58
C ARG A 228 -29.48 -2.26 -9.43
N ARG A 229 -29.93 -2.45 -8.23
CA ARG A 229 -31.35 -2.36 -7.82
C ARG A 229 -31.66 -0.93 -7.36
N PRO A 230 -32.93 -0.52 -7.28
CA PRO A 230 -33.30 0.82 -6.84
C PRO A 230 -32.77 1.21 -5.46
N GLU A 231 -32.72 0.23 -4.55
CA GLU A 231 -32.24 0.40 -3.17
C GLU A 231 -30.72 0.33 -3.00
N ASP A 232 -29.97 -0.15 -4.01
CA ASP A 232 -28.52 -0.28 -3.93
C ASP A 232 -27.82 1.09 -3.95
N ARG A 233 -26.75 1.20 -3.20
CA ARG A 233 -25.96 2.45 -3.09
C ARG A 233 -24.46 2.16 -3.21
N LEU A 234 -23.76 3.03 -3.91
CA LEU A 234 -22.32 3.03 -4.02
C LEU A 234 -21.78 4.42 -3.64
N VAL A 235 -20.87 4.48 -2.69
CA VAL A 235 -20.17 5.71 -2.34
C VAL A 235 -18.75 5.65 -2.87
N VAL A 236 -18.36 6.67 -3.64
CA VAL A 236 -17.00 6.84 -4.18
C VAL A 236 -16.30 7.95 -3.43
N ALA A 237 -15.17 7.65 -2.79
CA ALA A 237 -14.38 8.64 -2.07
C ALA A 237 -12.91 8.62 -2.52
N GLY A 238 -12.39 9.82 -2.77
CA GLY A 238 -11.02 10.06 -3.20
C GLY A 238 -10.88 11.29 -4.09
N ARG A 239 -9.65 11.75 -4.27
CA ARG A 239 -9.37 12.91 -5.13
C ARG A 239 -9.39 12.50 -6.60
N SER A 240 -9.85 13.40 -7.46
CA SER A 240 -9.57 13.31 -8.90
C SER A 240 -8.15 13.77 -9.18
N VAL A 241 -7.43 13.05 -10.03
CA VAL A 241 -6.05 13.37 -10.44
C VAL A 241 -5.90 13.47 -11.97
N ASP A 242 -6.92 13.07 -12.73
CA ASP A 242 -6.98 13.11 -14.18
C ASP A 242 -8.31 13.76 -14.61
N ALA A 243 -8.23 14.93 -15.24
CA ALA A 243 -9.42 15.70 -15.60
C ALA A 243 -10.25 15.02 -16.72
N GLY A 244 -9.60 14.30 -17.64
CA GLY A 244 -10.30 13.58 -18.72
C GLY A 244 -11.09 12.39 -18.18
N TYR A 245 -10.42 11.56 -17.37
CA TYR A 245 -11.04 10.43 -16.72
C TYR A 245 -12.16 10.83 -15.75
N PHE A 246 -11.98 11.97 -15.06
CA PHE A 246 -12.99 12.50 -14.14
C PHE A 246 -14.24 13.03 -14.85
N ARG A 247 -14.11 13.55 -16.06
CA ARG A 247 -15.28 13.97 -16.87
C ARG A 247 -16.16 12.76 -17.19
N GLU A 248 -15.60 11.68 -17.68
CA GLU A 248 -16.34 10.43 -17.90
C GLU A 248 -16.98 9.92 -16.60
N PHE A 249 -16.24 9.99 -15.47
CA PHE A 249 -16.79 9.65 -14.16
C PHE A 249 -18.04 10.47 -13.82
N GLN A 250 -18.04 11.79 -14.10
CA GLN A 250 -19.18 12.67 -13.85
C GLN A 250 -20.40 12.29 -14.72
N GLU A 251 -20.18 11.95 -15.99
CA GLU A 251 -21.23 11.46 -16.88
C GLU A 251 -21.88 10.17 -16.35
N LEU A 252 -21.07 9.23 -15.88
CA LEU A 252 -21.56 7.98 -15.26
C LEU A 252 -22.28 8.23 -13.93
N LEU A 253 -21.81 9.21 -13.16
CA LEU A 253 -22.46 9.64 -11.92
C LEU A 253 -23.86 10.19 -12.19
N GLU A 254 -24.03 11.05 -13.18
CA GLU A 254 -25.35 11.57 -13.61
C GLU A 254 -26.28 10.44 -14.06
N GLN A 255 -25.79 9.49 -14.88
CA GLN A 255 -26.56 8.32 -15.32
C GLN A 255 -26.97 7.39 -14.18
N SER A 256 -26.31 7.49 -13.03
CA SER A 256 -26.61 6.65 -11.88
C SER A 256 -27.96 6.99 -11.21
N GLY A 257 -28.54 8.15 -11.51
CA GLY A 257 -29.82 8.55 -10.94
C GLY A 257 -29.81 8.60 -9.41
N GLY A 258 -28.68 8.97 -8.80
CA GLY A 258 -28.50 9.07 -7.35
C GLY A 258 -28.18 7.75 -6.63
N SER A 259 -27.97 6.64 -7.36
CA SER A 259 -27.50 5.40 -6.73
C SER A 259 -25.99 5.42 -6.43
N VAL A 260 -25.25 6.36 -7.01
CA VAL A 260 -23.84 6.61 -6.74
C VAL A 260 -23.67 8.00 -6.15
N GLU A 261 -22.89 8.09 -5.06
CA GLU A 261 -22.53 9.35 -4.41
C GLU A 261 -21.01 9.55 -4.48
N TYR A 262 -20.58 10.74 -4.91
CA TYR A 262 -19.14 11.12 -4.88
C TYR A 262 -18.88 12.09 -3.74
N ARG A 263 -18.00 11.72 -2.82
CA ARG A 263 -17.67 12.51 -1.60
C ARG A 263 -16.31 13.21 -1.66
N GLY A 264 -15.57 13.07 -2.77
CA GLY A 264 -14.22 13.64 -2.80
C GLY A 264 -13.29 13.03 -1.75
N TYR A 265 -12.31 13.80 -1.30
CA TYR A 265 -11.37 13.36 -0.26
C TYR A 265 -12.06 13.32 1.12
N LEU A 266 -11.89 12.22 1.84
CA LEU A 266 -12.38 12.05 3.21
C LEU A 266 -11.23 11.93 4.21
N PRO A 267 -11.32 12.57 5.38
CA PRO A 267 -10.44 12.32 6.52
C PRO A 267 -10.57 10.87 7.03
N LYS A 268 -9.54 10.37 7.72
CA LYS A 268 -9.47 8.96 8.17
C LYS A 268 -10.69 8.53 9.00
N ALA A 269 -11.19 9.39 9.87
CA ALA A 269 -12.38 9.10 10.69
C ALA A 269 -13.64 8.88 9.83
N GLU A 270 -13.82 9.67 8.77
CA GLU A 270 -14.93 9.53 7.83
C GLU A 270 -14.78 8.33 6.93
N VAL A 271 -13.52 7.99 6.52
CA VAL A 271 -13.21 6.74 5.81
C VAL A 271 -13.65 5.54 6.65
N ASN A 272 -13.32 5.50 7.94
CA ASN A 272 -13.71 4.41 8.81
C ASN A 272 -15.24 4.30 8.96
N ARG A 273 -15.96 5.43 9.06
CA ARG A 273 -17.44 5.45 9.08
C ARG A 273 -18.01 4.92 7.76
N LEU A 274 -17.50 5.40 6.62
CA LEU A 274 -17.94 4.94 5.31
C LEU A 274 -17.74 3.43 5.14
N LEU A 275 -16.60 2.91 5.56
CA LEU A 275 -16.35 1.47 5.58
C LEU A 275 -17.36 0.76 6.48
N ALA A 276 -17.58 1.24 7.71
CA ALA A 276 -18.53 0.65 8.65
C ALA A 276 -19.97 0.64 8.11
N ASP A 277 -20.35 1.62 7.30
CA ASP A 277 -21.69 1.76 6.69
C ASP A 277 -21.84 1.00 5.36
N SER A 278 -20.80 0.29 4.92
CA SER A 278 -20.79 -0.45 3.65
C SER A 278 -20.84 -1.95 3.87
N HIS A 279 -21.51 -2.71 2.99
CA HIS A 279 -21.45 -4.17 2.97
C HIS A 279 -20.10 -4.66 2.40
N PHE A 280 -19.61 -4.01 1.35
CA PHE A 280 -18.35 -4.36 0.71
C PHE A 280 -17.54 -3.12 0.35
N LEU A 281 -16.22 -3.26 0.44
CA LEU A 281 -15.29 -2.39 -0.29
C LEU A 281 -15.06 -2.95 -1.68
N VAL A 282 -15.00 -2.07 -2.68
CA VAL A 282 -14.67 -2.43 -4.06
C VAL A 282 -13.25 -1.97 -4.41
N LEU A 283 -12.43 -2.87 -4.96
CA LEU A 283 -11.12 -2.56 -5.54
C LEU A 283 -11.05 -3.02 -6.99
N PRO A 284 -11.52 -2.22 -7.96
CA PRO A 284 -11.60 -2.60 -9.37
C PRO A 284 -10.31 -2.26 -10.14
N SER A 285 -9.17 -2.10 -9.48
CA SER A 285 -7.92 -1.67 -10.07
C SER A 285 -7.50 -2.59 -11.22
N GLY A 286 -7.27 -2.00 -12.40
CA GLY A 286 -6.93 -2.71 -13.62
C GLY A 286 -8.12 -3.30 -14.37
N LEU A 287 -9.37 -2.99 -13.99
CA LEU A 287 -10.57 -3.33 -14.77
C LEU A 287 -10.56 -2.64 -16.13
N GLU A 288 -9.95 -1.46 -16.21
CA GLU A 288 -9.71 -0.74 -17.45
C GLU A 288 -8.25 -0.88 -17.88
N GLU A 289 -8.03 -0.95 -19.19
CA GLU A 289 -6.68 -0.93 -19.73
C GLU A 289 -6.04 0.43 -19.46
N CYS A 290 -5.11 0.45 -18.54
CA CYS A 290 -4.30 1.60 -18.22
C CYS A 290 -2.84 1.27 -18.53
N GLY A 291 -2.18 1.98 -19.40
CA GLY A 291 -0.79 1.79 -19.86
C GLY A 291 0.28 1.36 -18.85
N GLY A 292 -0.04 0.48 -17.92
CA GLY A 292 0.89 -0.27 -17.10
C GLY A 292 0.95 0.03 -15.60
N MET A 293 0.14 0.91 -15.04
CA MET A 293 0.17 1.12 -13.58
C MET A 293 -0.99 0.38 -12.91
N ARG A 294 -0.68 -0.64 -12.12
CA ARG A 294 -1.65 -1.39 -11.34
C ARG A 294 -1.46 -1.13 -9.85
N GLU A 295 -2.48 -1.49 -9.07
CA GLU A 295 -2.38 -1.53 -7.61
C GLU A 295 -1.28 -2.50 -7.18
N ASN A 296 -0.40 -2.08 -6.26
CA ASN A 296 0.59 -2.99 -5.70
C ASN A 296 -0.03 -3.89 -4.61
N PHE A 297 -0.48 -3.28 -3.51
CA PHE A 297 -1.08 -4.02 -2.39
C PHE A 297 -2.55 -3.67 -2.17
N GLY A 298 -2.93 -2.38 -2.25
CA GLY A 298 -4.29 -1.95 -1.95
C GLY A 298 -4.60 -1.99 -0.46
N ASN A 299 -3.92 -1.16 0.33
CA ASN A 299 -4.08 -1.10 1.80
C ASN A 299 -5.54 -0.94 2.24
N VAL A 300 -6.37 -0.28 1.43
CA VAL A 300 -7.80 -0.09 1.70
C VAL A 300 -8.57 -1.40 1.86
N VAL A 301 -8.12 -2.49 1.19
CA VAL A 301 -8.69 -3.83 1.35
C VAL A 301 -8.45 -4.34 2.77
N ALA A 302 -7.21 -4.24 3.25
CA ALA A 302 -6.86 -4.64 4.62
C ALA A 302 -7.62 -3.77 5.66
N GLU A 303 -7.76 -2.46 5.39
CA GLU A 303 -8.51 -1.54 6.25
C GLU A 303 -10.01 -1.90 6.30
N ALA A 304 -10.62 -2.24 5.18
CA ALA A 304 -12.00 -2.70 5.12
C ALA A 304 -12.19 -4.02 5.91
N MET A 305 -11.32 -4.99 5.65
CA MET A 305 -11.36 -6.28 6.33
C MET A 305 -11.09 -6.15 7.84
N ALA A 306 -10.32 -5.15 8.27
CA ALA A 306 -10.12 -4.84 9.69
C ALA A 306 -11.42 -4.41 10.40
N LEU A 307 -12.37 -3.83 9.68
CA LEU A 307 -13.73 -3.51 10.16
C LEU A 307 -14.74 -4.63 9.88
N GLY A 308 -14.28 -5.81 9.47
CA GLY A 308 -15.15 -6.93 9.11
C GLY A 308 -15.87 -6.70 7.78
N ARG A 309 -15.37 -5.88 6.88
CA ARG A 309 -15.99 -5.66 5.56
C ARG A 309 -15.41 -6.61 4.54
N PRO A 310 -16.22 -7.52 3.97
CA PRO A 310 -15.83 -8.30 2.80
C PRO A 310 -15.51 -7.39 1.63
N VAL A 311 -14.84 -7.94 0.59
CA VAL A 311 -14.34 -7.13 -0.51
C VAL A 311 -14.73 -7.70 -1.88
N LEU A 312 -14.90 -6.81 -2.86
CA LEU A 312 -15.02 -7.13 -4.28
C LEU A 312 -13.74 -6.64 -4.97
N VAL A 313 -12.91 -7.55 -5.49
CA VAL A 313 -11.60 -7.18 -6.02
C VAL A 313 -11.39 -7.67 -7.46
N ALA A 314 -10.77 -6.86 -8.29
CA ALA A 314 -10.33 -7.32 -9.61
C ALA A 314 -9.15 -8.30 -9.45
N ARG A 315 -9.09 -9.35 -10.28
CA ARG A 315 -8.01 -10.33 -10.29
C ARG A 315 -6.68 -9.77 -10.82
N GLY A 316 -5.60 -10.47 -10.47
CA GLY A 316 -4.23 -10.11 -10.82
C GLY A 316 -3.64 -9.06 -9.90
N LEU A 317 -4.16 -8.94 -8.68
CA LEU A 317 -3.70 -8.09 -7.60
C LEU A 317 -3.19 -8.93 -6.41
N ALA A 318 -2.74 -8.27 -5.36
CA ALA A 318 -2.31 -8.96 -4.14
C ALA A 318 -3.43 -9.74 -3.42
N TRP A 319 -4.68 -9.55 -3.84
CA TRP A 319 -5.88 -10.06 -3.19
C TRP A 319 -6.62 -11.17 -3.97
N ASP A 320 -5.96 -11.82 -4.91
CA ASP A 320 -6.55 -12.93 -5.69
C ASP A 320 -7.09 -14.08 -4.83
N GLY A 321 -6.55 -14.24 -3.63
CA GLY A 321 -6.95 -15.28 -2.68
C GLY A 321 -8.21 -15.01 -1.87
N VAL A 322 -8.93 -13.90 -2.07
CA VAL A 322 -10.10 -13.51 -1.24
C VAL A 322 -11.24 -14.55 -1.30
N GLU A 323 -11.44 -15.21 -2.42
CA GLU A 323 -12.47 -16.26 -2.55
C GLU A 323 -12.07 -17.53 -1.79
N ALA A 324 -10.83 -17.98 -1.92
CA ALA A 324 -10.31 -19.13 -1.18
C ALA A 324 -10.30 -18.87 0.34
N ALA A 325 -10.00 -17.64 0.75
CA ALA A 325 -10.07 -17.20 2.15
C ALA A 325 -11.51 -16.92 2.62
N GLN A 326 -12.49 -16.94 1.72
CA GLN A 326 -13.89 -16.59 1.99
C GLN A 326 -14.05 -15.22 2.66
N THR A 327 -13.34 -14.23 2.13
CA THR A 327 -13.35 -12.85 2.62
C THR A 327 -13.97 -11.87 1.63
N GLY A 328 -14.50 -12.37 0.53
CA GLY A 328 -15.12 -11.58 -0.53
C GLY A 328 -15.18 -12.31 -1.85
N PHE A 329 -15.36 -11.56 -2.93
CA PHE A 329 -15.42 -12.08 -4.28
C PHE A 329 -14.35 -11.44 -5.17
N ALA A 330 -13.74 -12.25 -6.04
CA ALA A 330 -12.84 -11.78 -7.07
C ALA A 330 -13.53 -11.82 -8.44
N PHE A 331 -13.24 -10.87 -9.32
CA PHE A 331 -13.77 -10.81 -10.68
C PHE A 331 -12.64 -10.56 -11.69
N GLU A 332 -12.81 -11.14 -12.88
CA GLU A 332 -11.90 -10.90 -14.00
C GLU A 332 -12.02 -9.45 -14.48
N ARG A 333 -11.01 -8.99 -15.22
CA ARG A 333 -10.94 -7.61 -15.72
C ARG A 333 -11.88 -7.37 -16.90
N SER A 334 -13.17 -7.60 -16.65
CA SER A 334 -14.24 -7.33 -17.60
C SER A 334 -15.48 -6.82 -16.85
N GLU A 335 -16.25 -5.96 -17.50
CA GLU A 335 -17.51 -5.48 -16.95
C GLU A 335 -18.49 -6.62 -16.66
N GLU A 336 -18.51 -7.64 -17.50
CA GLU A 336 -19.39 -8.82 -17.35
C GLU A 336 -19.06 -9.59 -16.08
N SER A 337 -17.78 -9.82 -15.80
CA SER A 337 -17.35 -10.50 -14.58
C SER A 337 -17.63 -9.64 -13.34
N ALA A 338 -17.46 -8.33 -13.43
CA ALA A 338 -17.83 -7.40 -12.37
C ALA A 338 -19.36 -7.44 -12.11
N CYS A 339 -20.20 -7.49 -13.16
CA CYS A 339 -21.65 -7.68 -13.03
C CYS A 339 -21.98 -8.99 -12.30
N THR A 340 -21.27 -10.08 -12.63
CA THR A 340 -21.47 -11.38 -11.98
C THR A 340 -21.13 -11.32 -10.49
N ALA A 341 -20.01 -10.71 -10.12
CA ALA A 341 -19.63 -10.53 -8.72
C ALA A 341 -20.64 -9.65 -7.94
N LEU A 342 -21.15 -8.60 -8.58
CA LEU A 342 -22.20 -7.75 -8.02
C LEU A 342 -23.48 -8.53 -7.74
N ARG A 343 -23.96 -9.33 -8.69
CA ARG A 343 -25.15 -10.21 -8.51
C ARG A 343 -24.96 -11.21 -7.38
N ARG A 344 -23.76 -11.81 -7.27
CA ARG A 344 -23.44 -12.70 -6.13
C ARG A 344 -23.53 -11.96 -4.79
N ALA A 345 -23.00 -10.74 -4.70
CA ALA A 345 -23.09 -9.93 -3.50
C ALA A 345 -24.55 -9.54 -3.14
N GLN A 346 -25.38 -9.25 -4.14
CA GLN A 346 -26.81 -8.92 -3.97
C GLN A 346 -27.66 -10.12 -3.51
N GLN A 347 -27.21 -11.35 -3.75
CA GLN A 347 -27.94 -12.58 -3.42
C GLN A 347 -27.59 -13.15 -2.06
N LEU A 348 -26.62 -12.58 -1.34
CA LEU A 348 -26.24 -13.06 -0.01
C LEU A 348 -27.37 -12.88 0.98
N THR A 349 -27.59 -13.91 1.80
CA THR A 349 -28.39 -13.76 3.00
C THR A 349 -27.61 -13.00 4.08
N PRO A 350 -28.28 -12.42 5.09
CA PRO A 350 -27.60 -11.78 6.21
C PRO A 350 -26.60 -12.70 6.92
N GLU A 351 -26.92 -14.00 7.04
CA GLU A 351 -26.07 -15.01 7.67
C GLU A 351 -24.80 -15.27 6.84
N GLN A 352 -24.96 -15.41 5.53
CA GLN A 352 -23.84 -15.59 4.60
C GLN A 352 -22.92 -14.38 4.59
N TRP A 353 -23.50 -13.18 4.60
CA TRP A 353 -22.71 -11.95 4.69
C TRP A 353 -21.96 -11.87 6.04
N SER A 354 -22.64 -12.19 7.15
CA SER A 354 -22.03 -12.20 8.49
C SER A 354 -20.86 -13.17 8.58
N GLU A 355 -20.95 -14.32 7.92
CA GLU A 355 -19.85 -15.29 7.86
C GLU A 355 -18.64 -14.74 7.06
N LEU A 356 -18.89 -14.11 5.90
CA LEU A 356 -17.82 -13.42 5.15
C LEU A 356 -17.17 -12.31 5.98
N SER A 357 -17.98 -11.52 6.69
CA SER A 357 -17.54 -10.45 7.58
C SER A 357 -16.61 -10.98 8.68
N ARG A 358 -17.03 -12.03 9.37
CA ARG A 358 -16.24 -12.68 10.42
C ARG A 358 -14.91 -13.22 9.87
N LYS A 359 -14.94 -13.85 8.69
CA LYS A 359 -13.74 -14.37 8.02
C LYS A 359 -12.80 -13.26 7.57
N ALA A 360 -13.33 -12.15 7.05
CA ALA A 360 -12.55 -10.99 6.65
C ALA A 360 -11.78 -10.42 7.86
N ARG A 361 -12.44 -10.23 8.99
CA ARG A 361 -11.79 -9.78 10.23
C ARG A 361 -10.76 -10.78 10.72
N GLY A 362 -11.11 -12.06 10.79
CA GLY A 362 -10.18 -13.12 11.21
C GLY A 362 -8.97 -13.28 10.30
N TYR A 363 -9.11 -12.99 8.99
CA TYR A 363 -7.97 -12.96 8.07
C TYR A 363 -6.97 -11.87 8.45
N VAL A 364 -7.43 -10.65 8.74
CA VAL A 364 -6.57 -9.55 9.20
C VAL A 364 -5.83 -9.94 10.47
N GLU A 365 -6.52 -10.46 11.46
CA GLU A 365 -5.94 -10.86 12.75
C GLU A 365 -4.85 -11.93 12.60
N ARG A 366 -5.08 -12.91 11.73
CA ARG A 366 -4.13 -13.99 11.50
C ARG A 366 -3.02 -13.66 10.52
N GLN A 367 -3.28 -12.88 9.47
CA GLN A 367 -2.35 -12.72 8.35
C GLN A 367 -1.73 -11.33 8.26
N LEU A 368 -2.39 -10.29 8.79
CA LEU A 368 -1.98 -8.90 8.60
C LEU A 368 -1.65 -8.17 9.92
N ASP A 369 -1.41 -8.92 11.00
CA ASP A 369 -0.97 -8.34 12.28
C ASP A 369 0.38 -7.64 12.11
N PRO A 370 0.45 -6.31 12.34
CA PRO A 370 1.64 -5.53 12.03
C PRO A 370 2.86 -5.91 12.90
N VAL A 371 2.62 -6.37 14.14
CA VAL A 371 3.71 -6.76 15.04
C VAL A 371 4.36 -8.06 14.56
N ARG A 372 3.53 -9.04 14.16
CA ARG A 372 4.03 -10.31 13.62
C ARG A 372 4.72 -10.14 12.28
N LEU A 373 4.17 -9.29 11.38
CA LEU A 373 4.79 -9.01 10.09
C LEU A 373 6.08 -8.20 10.26
N GLY A 374 6.08 -7.21 11.15
CA GLY A 374 7.28 -6.46 11.51
C GLY A 374 8.39 -7.36 12.06
N GLU A 375 8.04 -8.40 12.83
CA GLU A 375 8.98 -9.40 13.34
C GLU A 375 9.64 -10.21 12.21
N LYS A 376 8.88 -10.57 11.15
CA LYS A 376 9.45 -11.26 9.99
C LYS A 376 10.52 -10.39 9.29
N VAL A 377 10.22 -9.11 9.09
CA VAL A 377 11.18 -8.15 8.51
C VAL A 377 12.37 -7.95 9.45
N TRP A 378 12.11 -7.84 10.75
CA TRP A 378 13.11 -7.69 11.77
C TRP A 378 14.14 -8.83 11.77
N LYS A 379 13.67 -10.09 11.77
CA LYS A 379 14.55 -11.28 11.76
C LYS A 379 15.53 -11.25 10.60
N VAL A 380 15.09 -10.87 9.40
CA VAL A 380 15.96 -10.76 8.22
C VAL A 380 16.93 -9.59 8.36
N LEU A 381 16.44 -8.46 8.87
CA LEU A 381 17.26 -7.26 9.05
C LEU A 381 18.40 -7.48 10.07
N THR A 382 18.20 -8.33 11.07
CA THR A 382 19.13 -8.53 12.19
C THR A 382 19.83 -9.89 12.21
N ALA A 383 19.45 -10.83 11.34
CA ALA A 383 20.05 -12.16 11.30
C ALA A 383 21.59 -12.06 11.17
N ALA A 384 22.31 -12.72 12.06
CA ALA A 384 23.76 -12.84 11.98
C ALA A 384 24.13 -13.74 10.77
N SER A 385 24.28 -13.16 9.59
CA SER A 385 24.92 -13.82 8.46
C SER A 385 26.17 -13.07 8.13
N ASP A 386 27.28 -13.77 8.03
CA ASP A 386 28.53 -13.23 7.53
C ASP A 386 28.28 -12.52 6.19
N PHE A 387 28.76 -11.30 6.09
CA PHE A 387 28.65 -10.43 4.90
C PHE A 387 29.52 -10.95 3.73
N THR A 388 29.59 -12.27 3.59
CA THR A 388 30.33 -12.96 2.50
C THR A 388 29.33 -13.44 1.45
N GLY A 389 28.64 -12.52 0.78
CA GLY A 389 28.06 -12.73 -0.56
C GLY A 389 27.29 -14.03 -0.89
N LYS A 390 26.95 -14.88 0.09
CA LYS A 390 26.14 -16.09 -0.12
C LYS A 390 24.70 -15.84 0.27
N PRO A 391 23.72 -16.07 -0.63
CA PRO A 391 22.32 -15.88 -0.32
C PRO A 391 21.89 -16.87 0.78
N LEU A 392 21.06 -16.38 1.73
CA LEU A 392 20.34 -17.19 2.71
C LEU A 392 19.39 -18.16 1.95
N ARG A 393 19.80 -19.40 1.76
CA ARG A 393 19.05 -20.43 1.03
C ARG A 393 17.94 -21.11 1.84
N GLU A 394 17.77 -20.88 3.16
CA GLU A 394 16.94 -21.75 4.00
C GLU A 394 16.08 -21.08 5.09
N ALA A 395 15.53 -19.89 4.89
CA ALA A 395 14.61 -19.31 5.89
C ALA A 395 13.14 -19.18 5.45
N CYS A 396 12.74 -19.77 4.35
CA CYS A 396 11.38 -19.67 3.82
C CYS A 396 10.79 -21.02 3.34
N SER A 397 11.08 -22.12 4.01
CA SER A 397 10.28 -23.34 3.89
C SER A 397 9.73 -23.73 5.26
N HIS A 398 8.41 -23.92 5.30
CA HIS A 398 7.57 -24.41 6.43
C HIS A 398 7.08 -23.35 7.44
N ASP A 399 5.83 -23.09 7.36
CA ASP A 399 4.54 -23.27 8.05
C ASP A 399 3.50 -22.28 7.59
#